data_eb68cb3ca9ed956f1d3e6969d2acfa3a
#
_entry.id   eb68cb3ca9ed956f1d3e6969d2acfa3a
#
_cell.length_a   1.000
_cell.length_b   1.000
_cell.length_c   1.000
_cell.angle_alpha   90.00
_cell.angle_beta   90.00
_cell.angle_gamma   90.00
#
_symmetry.space_group_name_H-M   'P 1'
#
loop_
_entity.id
_entity.type
_entity.pdbx_description
1 polymer ?
#
loop_
_entity_poly.entity_id
_entity_poly.type
_entity_poly.pdbx_seq_one_letter_code
_entity_poly.pdbx_strand_id
1 'polypeptide(L)'
;MKGNDIREAYLSFFETKKEHLRLKSFPLIPKDDPSLLLIGAGMAPLKPYFTGKVEPPCHRVTTSQKCIRTGDIENVGRTARHHTFFEMLGNFSFGDYFKKEAIAWAWEFLTEVIKLESSRLYVTIYPDDRESYDYWHDMIGLPESHIYPLSDNFWEIGEGPCGPDSEIFYDQGEEFGTDPENQMGGDGDRFLEIWNLVFSQFDRQKDGSYRPLDKKNIDTGAGLERLSAVLQKKKNNFETDLFFPIIQEAAGLAGVPYGRSAESDVALKVISDHTRAITNMIADGILPSNEGRGYVLRRVLRRAVRYGKLIGIDDAFLGRMIDVVVKMMKPAYPELMEKQAFIKKVAGVEENRFHATLNAGMDLLAEMLEETLKKQRRILTGDRVFKLYDTYGFPWELTEEIAKEQGIEIDKDGFAAAMAEQKERARAARTKVSARIATPDTTKLKSESMTTEDTDGDTEILLLGKDGQAVQSAACLLYTSP
;
A
#
# COMPACT_ATOMS: atom_id res chain seq x y z
N MET A 1 24.28 -2.46 4.58
CA MET A 1 23.84 -3.16 3.36
C MET A 1 22.85 -2.26 2.62
N LYS A 2 22.77 -2.34 1.28
CA LYS A 2 21.72 -1.67 0.50
C LYS A 2 20.43 -2.48 0.53
N GLY A 3 19.28 -1.82 0.32
CA GLY A 3 17.98 -2.51 0.36
C GLY A 3 17.87 -3.68 -0.64
N ASN A 4 18.42 -3.53 -1.85
CA ASN A 4 18.46 -4.64 -2.82
C ASN A 4 19.31 -5.83 -2.32
N ASP A 5 20.41 -5.57 -1.61
CA ASP A 5 21.26 -6.63 -1.06
C ASP A 5 20.58 -7.35 0.12
N ILE A 6 19.82 -6.60 0.94
CA ILE A 6 19.04 -7.16 2.05
C ILE A 6 17.96 -8.09 1.52
N ARG A 7 17.20 -7.63 0.51
CA ARG A 7 16.16 -8.44 -0.15
C ARG A 7 16.74 -9.73 -0.70
N GLU A 8 17.86 -9.64 -1.43
CA GLU A 8 18.50 -10.81 -2.02
C GLU A 8 19.08 -11.74 -0.96
N ALA A 9 19.71 -11.20 0.09
CA ALA A 9 20.22 -12.00 1.20
C ALA A 9 19.10 -12.80 1.88
N TYR A 10 17.92 -12.18 2.10
CA TYR A 10 16.76 -12.85 2.68
C TYR A 10 16.24 -13.97 1.78
N LEU A 11 15.97 -13.66 0.52
CA LEU A 11 15.41 -14.63 -0.41
C LEU A 11 16.38 -15.81 -0.64
N SER A 12 17.67 -15.52 -0.84
CA SER A 12 18.69 -16.56 -1.01
C SER A 12 18.90 -17.42 0.25
N PHE A 13 18.81 -16.83 1.44
CA PHE A 13 18.91 -17.58 2.70
C PHE A 13 17.81 -18.62 2.80
N PHE A 14 16.56 -18.21 2.60
CA PHE A 14 15.45 -19.16 2.67
C PHE A 14 15.43 -20.15 1.50
N GLU A 15 15.76 -19.72 0.29
CA GLU A 15 15.84 -20.59 -0.89
C GLU A 15 16.92 -21.65 -0.75
N THR A 16 18.17 -21.25 -0.43
CA THR A 16 19.33 -22.15 -0.51
C THR A 16 19.66 -22.87 0.79
N LYS A 17 19.33 -22.26 1.96
CA LYS A 17 19.66 -22.84 3.27
C LYS A 17 18.48 -23.53 3.94
N LYS A 18 17.25 -23.11 3.59
CA LYS A 18 16.02 -23.61 4.23
C LYS A 18 15.05 -24.24 3.22
N GLU A 19 15.49 -24.44 1.98
CA GLU A 19 14.80 -25.19 0.91
C GLU A 19 13.41 -24.64 0.57
N HIS A 20 13.26 -23.30 0.60
CA HIS A 20 12.01 -22.63 0.21
C HIS A 20 11.96 -22.41 -1.30
N LEU A 21 10.80 -22.61 -1.91
CA LEU A 21 10.53 -22.16 -3.26
C LEU A 21 10.43 -20.63 -3.28
N ARG A 22 11.35 -19.99 -4.00
CA ARG A 22 11.31 -18.54 -4.20
C ARG A 22 10.24 -18.18 -5.21
N LEU A 23 9.23 -17.42 -4.77
CA LEU A 23 8.18 -16.87 -5.63
C LEU A 23 8.46 -15.40 -5.95
N LYS A 24 8.02 -14.97 -7.13
CA LYS A 24 7.97 -13.54 -7.47
C LYS A 24 6.89 -12.86 -6.65
N SER A 25 7.01 -11.55 -6.45
CA SER A 25 5.92 -10.73 -5.89
C SER A 25 4.66 -10.89 -6.73
N PHE A 26 3.55 -11.11 -6.06
CA PHE A 26 2.24 -11.06 -6.70
C PHE A 26 1.87 -9.61 -7.02
N PRO A 27 0.98 -9.39 -8.01
CA PRO A 27 0.42 -8.07 -8.26
C PRO A 27 -0.30 -7.51 -7.03
N LEU A 28 -0.34 -6.19 -6.90
CA LEU A 28 -1.08 -5.50 -5.83
C LEU A 28 -2.59 -5.69 -5.90
N ILE A 29 -3.10 -6.18 -7.04
CA ILE A 29 -4.51 -6.52 -7.23
C ILE A 29 -4.75 -7.95 -6.72
N PRO A 30 -5.57 -8.14 -5.65
CA PRO A 30 -5.90 -9.49 -5.20
C PRO A 30 -6.59 -10.30 -6.30
N LYS A 31 -6.15 -11.53 -6.49
CA LYS A 31 -6.81 -12.48 -7.37
C LYS A 31 -7.82 -13.27 -6.54
N ASP A 32 -9.08 -13.30 -7.01
CA ASP A 32 -10.17 -14.12 -6.43
C ASP A 32 -10.46 -13.87 -4.93
N ASP A 33 -10.07 -12.70 -4.39
CA ASP A 33 -10.42 -12.28 -3.04
C ASP A 33 -11.11 -10.90 -3.04
N PRO A 34 -12.46 -10.88 -3.06
CA PRO A 34 -13.23 -9.64 -3.06
C PRO A 34 -13.21 -8.91 -1.70
N SER A 35 -12.74 -9.54 -0.64
CA SER A 35 -12.64 -8.93 0.68
C SER A 35 -11.51 -7.92 0.77
N LEU A 36 -10.51 -8.01 -0.11
CA LEU A 36 -9.35 -7.13 -0.15
C LEU A 36 -9.41 -6.18 -1.34
N LEU A 37 -9.22 -4.91 -1.08
CA LEU A 37 -9.10 -3.91 -2.13
C LEU A 37 -7.72 -3.98 -2.80
N LEU A 38 -6.67 -4.08 -2.01
CA LEU A 38 -5.26 -4.16 -2.42
C LEU A 38 -4.53 -5.14 -1.52
N ILE A 39 -3.42 -5.71 -2.02
CA ILE A 39 -2.55 -6.56 -1.21
C ILE A 39 -1.80 -5.70 -0.19
N GLY A 40 -2.04 -5.96 1.09
CA GLY A 40 -1.43 -5.24 2.23
C GLY A 40 -0.55 -6.10 3.14
N ALA A 41 -0.36 -7.40 2.80
CA ALA A 41 0.48 -8.32 3.56
C ALA A 41 1.05 -9.41 2.66
N GLY A 42 2.18 -10.00 3.07
CA GLY A 42 2.85 -11.07 2.33
C GLY A 42 2.01 -12.32 2.13
N MET A 43 1.21 -12.68 3.15
CA MET A 43 0.36 -13.86 3.12
C MET A 43 -0.91 -13.69 2.27
N ALA A 44 -1.36 -12.46 2.01
CA ALA A 44 -2.65 -12.21 1.38
C ALA A 44 -2.86 -12.96 0.05
N PRO A 45 -1.90 -12.98 -0.89
CA PRO A 45 -2.04 -13.76 -2.11
C PRO A 45 -1.89 -15.27 -1.90
N LEU A 46 -1.38 -15.70 -0.74
CA LEU A 46 -1.15 -17.11 -0.38
C LEU A 46 -2.27 -17.71 0.47
N LYS A 47 -3.27 -16.90 0.88
CA LYS A 47 -4.39 -17.30 1.74
C LYS A 47 -5.07 -18.62 1.36
N PRO A 48 -5.29 -18.97 0.06
CA PRO A 48 -5.86 -20.26 -0.33
C PRO A 48 -5.03 -21.48 0.10
N TYR A 49 -3.71 -21.35 0.20
CA TYR A 49 -2.79 -22.41 0.64
C TYR A 49 -2.88 -22.64 2.15
N PHE A 50 -2.99 -21.57 2.93
CA PHE A 50 -3.17 -21.64 4.39
C PHE A 50 -4.46 -22.34 4.79
N THR A 51 -5.52 -22.17 4.02
CA THR A 51 -6.82 -22.79 4.28
C THR A 51 -6.98 -24.18 3.67
N GLY A 52 -5.96 -24.67 2.96
CA GLY A 52 -6.03 -25.96 2.25
C GLY A 52 -7.02 -25.99 1.08
N LYS A 53 -7.54 -24.82 0.64
CA LYS A 53 -8.45 -24.76 -0.53
C LYS A 53 -7.74 -25.08 -1.84
N VAL A 54 -6.45 -24.76 -1.90
CA VAL A 54 -5.58 -25.01 -3.04
C VAL A 54 -4.28 -25.63 -2.53
N GLU A 55 -3.77 -26.65 -3.21
CA GLU A 55 -2.48 -27.23 -2.90
C GLU A 55 -1.36 -26.24 -3.24
N PRO A 56 -0.44 -25.95 -2.31
CA PRO A 56 0.66 -25.02 -2.57
C PRO A 56 1.67 -25.63 -3.57
N PRO A 57 2.35 -24.80 -4.36
CA PRO A 57 3.39 -25.27 -5.30
C PRO A 57 4.58 -25.90 -4.58
N CYS A 58 4.79 -25.58 -3.31
CA CYS A 58 5.74 -26.14 -2.39
C CYS A 58 5.27 -25.86 -0.96
N HIS A 59 5.55 -26.74 -0.01
CA HIS A 59 5.18 -26.53 1.40
C HIS A 59 5.99 -25.43 2.07
N ARG A 60 7.15 -25.05 1.52
CA ARG A 60 7.99 -23.92 1.95
C ARG A 60 8.10 -22.91 0.83
N VAL A 61 7.72 -21.68 1.09
CA VAL A 61 7.75 -20.60 0.10
C VAL A 61 8.40 -19.36 0.71
N THR A 62 9.18 -18.64 -0.08
CA THR A 62 9.70 -17.32 0.27
C THR A 62 9.43 -16.30 -0.83
N THR A 63 9.12 -15.06 -0.44
CA THR A 63 8.87 -13.98 -1.38
C THR A 63 9.18 -12.61 -0.77
N SER A 64 9.45 -11.63 -1.62
CA SER A 64 9.39 -10.21 -1.28
C SER A 64 8.12 -9.65 -1.91
N GLN A 65 7.08 -9.46 -1.11
CA GLN A 65 5.76 -9.04 -1.59
C GLN A 65 5.61 -7.53 -1.55
N LYS A 66 5.23 -6.95 -2.69
CA LYS A 66 4.76 -5.56 -2.78
C LYS A 66 3.47 -5.41 -1.99
N CYS A 67 3.40 -4.39 -1.13
CA CYS A 67 2.24 -4.13 -0.27
C CYS A 67 1.80 -2.67 -0.38
N ILE A 68 0.48 -2.45 -0.31
CA ILE A 68 -0.12 -1.12 -0.17
C ILE A 68 -0.99 -1.08 1.08
N ARG A 69 -0.72 -0.11 1.97
CA ARG A 69 -1.55 0.24 3.11
C ARG A 69 -1.83 1.74 3.08
N THR A 70 -3.09 2.12 3.24
CA THR A 70 -3.52 3.53 3.21
C THR A 70 -4.26 3.96 4.47
N GLY A 71 -4.38 3.08 5.47
CA GLY A 71 -4.95 3.42 6.78
C GLY A 71 -4.21 4.58 7.44
N ASP A 72 -2.89 4.54 7.38
CA ASP A 72 -2.00 5.51 8.03
C ASP A 72 -1.37 6.51 7.05
N ILE A 73 -2.03 6.80 5.93
CA ILE A 73 -1.47 7.69 4.90
C ILE A 73 -1.14 9.10 5.43
N GLU A 74 -1.85 9.55 6.46
CA GLU A 74 -1.62 10.85 7.12
C GLU A 74 -0.31 10.87 7.91
N ASN A 75 0.14 9.70 8.40
CA ASN A 75 1.40 9.53 9.13
C ASN A 75 2.63 9.45 8.21
N VAL A 76 2.43 9.23 6.91
CA VAL A 76 3.52 9.19 5.93
C VAL A 76 4.26 10.51 5.88
N GLY A 77 5.57 10.46 6.07
CA GLY A 77 6.47 11.61 6.13
C GLY A 77 6.55 12.28 7.52
N ARG A 78 5.60 12.01 8.42
CA ARG A 78 5.55 12.56 9.79
C ARG A 78 6.20 11.63 10.81
N THR A 79 6.03 10.33 10.64
CA THR A 79 6.71 9.30 11.45
C THR A 79 7.91 8.74 10.72
N ALA A 80 8.76 8.03 11.43
CA ALA A 80 9.98 7.43 10.87
C ALA A 80 9.72 6.22 9.98
N ARG A 81 8.57 5.53 10.15
CA ARG A 81 8.34 4.14 9.69
C ARG A 81 7.09 3.88 8.85
N HIS A 82 6.13 4.82 8.75
CA HIS A 82 4.90 4.59 8.00
C HIS A 82 5.06 4.89 6.51
N HIS A 83 4.56 3.97 5.69
CA HIS A 83 4.59 4.04 4.23
C HIS A 83 3.26 3.64 3.62
N THR A 84 2.96 4.21 2.44
CA THR A 84 1.84 3.75 1.60
C THR A 84 2.23 2.48 0.86
N PHE A 85 3.42 2.46 0.25
CA PHE A 85 4.00 1.31 -0.43
C PHE A 85 5.24 0.82 0.33
N PHE A 86 5.31 -0.49 0.57
CA PHE A 86 6.48 -1.13 1.18
C PHE A 86 6.63 -2.56 0.66
N GLU A 87 7.80 -3.14 0.92
CA GLU A 87 8.09 -4.53 0.59
C GLU A 87 8.13 -5.38 1.86
N MET A 88 7.31 -6.43 1.88
CA MET A 88 7.26 -7.40 2.97
C MET A 88 8.02 -8.66 2.57
N LEU A 89 9.13 -8.93 3.24
CA LEU A 89 9.90 -10.15 3.09
C LEU A 89 9.23 -11.24 3.91
N GLY A 90 8.89 -12.36 3.29
CA GLY A 90 8.17 -13.43 3.97
C GLY A 90 8.75 -14.82 3.69
N ASN A 91 8.72 -15.65 4.71
CA ASN A 91 8.89 -17.09 4.61
C ASN A 91 7.66 -17.78 5.19
N PHE A 92 7.15 -18.76 4.46
CA PHE A 92 5.87 -19.38 4.71
C PHE A 92 6.01 -20.90 4.77
N SER A 93 5.25 -21.50 5.70
CA SER A 93 5.12 -22.97 5.82
C SER A 93 3.65 -23.36 5.72
N PHE A 94 3.35 -24.29 4.84
CA PHE A 94 2.02 -24.87 4.68
C PHE A 94 2.01 -26.30 5.24
N GLY A 95 1.98 -26.40 6.59
CA GLY A 95 1.96 -27.66 7.31
C GLY A 95 3.26 -28.46 7.26
N ASP A 96 4.40 -27.80 7.10
CA ASP A 96 5.73 -28.44 7.10
C ASP A 96 6.49 -28.11 8.41
N TYR A 97 7.04 -26.92 8.58
CA TYR A 97 7.68 -26.48 9.82
C TYR A 97 6.77 -25.52 10.61
N PHE A 98 7.11 -25.32 11.89
CA PHE A 98 6.33 -24.46 12.75
C PHE A 98 7.22 -23.54 13.61
N LYS A 99 6.80 -23.15 14.82
CA LYS A 99 7.42 -22.13 15.68
C LYS A 99 8.92 -22.32 15.86
N LYS A 100 9.34 -23.53 16.20
CA LYS A 100 10.74 -23.83 16.51
C LYS A 100 11.69 -23.45 15.39
N GLU A 101 11.40 -23.89 14.20
CA GLU A 101 12.20 -23.61 13.01
C GLU A 101 12.08 -22.14 12.61
N ALA A 102 10.86 -21.58 12.65
CA ALA A 102 10.63 -20.17 12.30
C ALA A 102 11.45 -19.25 13.19
N ILE A 103 11.42 -19.44 14.50
CA ILE A 103 12.19 -18.67 15.49
C ILE A 103 13.70 -18.85 15.28
N ALA A 104 14.16 -20.11 15.14
CA ALA A 104 15.57 -20.37 14.96
C ALA A 104 16.12 -19.75 13.66
N TRP A 105 15.38 -19.83 12.56
CA TRP A 105 15.81 -19.29 11.27
C TRP A 105 15.74 -17.77 11.21
N ALA A 106 14.74 -17.15 11.87
CA ALA A 106 14.68 -15.71 12.01
C ALA A 106 15.90 -15.19 12.78
N TRP A 107 16.24 -15.82 13.90
CA TRP A 107 17.41 -15.47 14.69
C TRP A 107 18.72 -15.65 13.91
N GLU A 108 18.90 -16.80 13.25
CA GLU A 108 20.06 -17.07 12.40
C GLU A 108 20.19 -16.00 11.29
N PHE A 109 19.10 -15.66 10.62
CA PHE A 109 19.15 -14.64 9.57
C PHE A 109 19.59 -13.28 10.13
N LEU A 110 18.99 -12.84 11.24
CA LEU A 110 19.27 -11.52 11.83
C LEU A 110 20.70 -11.44 12.39
N THR A 111 21.18 -12.47 13.07
CA THR A 111 22.48 -12.42 13.79
C THR A 111 23.65 -12.93 12.96
N GLU A 112 23.44 -13.95 12.11
CA GLU A 112 24.53 -14.60 11.36
C GLU A 112 24.65 -14.06 9.92
N VAL A 113 23.51 -13.80 9.25
CA VAL A 113 23.50 -13.37 7.85
C VAL A 113 23.66 -11.87 7.73
N ILE A 114 22.73 -11.10 8.33
CA ILE A 114 22.79 -9.64 8.27
C ILE A 114 23.50 -8.97 9.45
N LYS A 115 23.91 -9.77 10.44
CA LYS A 115 24.82 -9.42 11.54
C LYS A 115 24.34 -8.25 12.40
N LEU A 116 23.06 -8.26 12.78
CA LEU A 116 22.56 -7.36 13.80
C LEU A 116 23.11 -7.74 15.18
N GLU A 117 23.31 -6.77 16.03
CA GLU A 117 23.78 -6.97 17.42
C GLU A 117 22.67 -7.65 18.22
N SER A 118 22.89 -8.88 18.66
CA SER A 118 21.92 -9.69 19.40
C SER A 118 21.48 -9.04 20.72
N SER A 119 22.34 -8.27 21.36
CA SER A 119 22.04 -7.52 22.59
C SER A 119 21.03 -6.39 22.40
N ARG A 120 20.74 -6.02 21.17
CA ARG A 120 19.75 -4.99 20.80
C ARG A 120 18.45 -5.59 20.24
N LEU A 121 18.33 -6.92 20.22
CA LEU A 121 17.13 -7.61 19.77
C LEU A 121 16.22 -7.92 20.95
N TYR A 122 14.97 -7.58 20.83
CA TYR A 122 13.89 -7.81 21.78
C TYR A 122 12.74 -8.51 21.05
N VAL A 123 11.95 -9.27 21.78
CA VAL A 123 10.78 -9.96 21.21
C VAL A 123 9.53 -9.75 22.06
N THR A 124 8.41 -9.73 21.38
CA THR A 124 7.11 -9.84 22.02
C THR A 124 6.51 -11.21 21.74
N ILE A 125 5.66 -11.69 22.63
CA ILE A 125 4.94 -12.96 22.50
C ILE A 125 3.52 -12.79 23.02
N TYR A 126 2.60 -13.63 22.56
CA TYR A 126 1.27 -13.71 23.17
C TYR A 126 1.39 -14.29 24.60
N PRO A 127 0.70 -13.74 25.62
CA PRO A 127 0.90 -14.10 27.03
C PRO A 127 0.73 -15.59 27.33
N ASP A 128 -0.20 -16.27 26.66
CA ASP A 128 -0.47 -17.68 26.83
C ASP A 128 0.39 -18.60 25.94
N ASP A 129 1.27 -18.03 25.13
CA ASP A 129 2.14 -18.78 24.22
C ASP A 129 3.45 -19.18 24.89
N ARG A 130 3.35 -20.10 25.87
CA ARG A 130 4.49 -20.63 26.60
C ARG A 130 5.52 -21.31 25.68
N GLU A 131 5.08 -21.95 24.60
CA GLU A 131 5.96 -22.61 23.64
C GLU A 131 6.92 -21.63 22.95
N SER A 132 6.42 -20.46 22.53
CA SER A 132 7.26 -19.40 21.97
C SER A 132 8.23 -18.84 22.99
N TYR A 133 7.80 -18.65 24.25
CA TYR A 133 8.68 -18.23 25.32
C TYR A 133 9.86 -19.21 25.49
N ASP A 134 9.58 -20.52 25.60
CA ASP A 134 10.60 -21.56 25.79
C ASP A 134 11.58 -21.59 24.62
N TYR A 135 11.11 -21.40 23.38
CA TYR A 135 12.02 -21.30 22.21
C TYR A 135 12.91 -20.05 22.27
N TRP A 136 12.38 -18.90 22.59
CA TRP A 136 13.20 -17.69 22.72
C TRP A 136 14.17 -17.74 23.88
N HIS A 137 13.72 -18.17 25.06
CA HIS A 137 14.51 -18.17 26.27
C HIS A 137 15.49 -19.36 26.30
N ASP A 138 14.97 -20.61 26.20
CA ASP A 138 15.76 -21.79 26.44
C ASP A 138 16.56 -22.25 25.23
N MET A 139 15.99 -22.14 24.01
CA MET A 139 16.66 -22.60 22.79
C MET A 139 17.60 -21.53 22.21
N ILE A 140 17.12 -20.30 22.07
CA ILE A 140 17.89 -19.18 21.54
C ILE A 140 18.82 -18.58 22.60
N GLY A 141 18.45 -18.63 23.86
CA GLY A 141 19.21 -18.04 24.96
C GLY A 141 18.99 -16.54 25.14
N LEU A 142 17.84 -16.04 24.70
CA LEU A 142 17.48 -14.65 24.87
C LEU A 142 17.16 -14.36 26.33
N PRO A 143 17.73 -13.29 26.98
CA PRO A 143 17.43 -12.97 28.37
C PRO A 143 15.93 -12.70 28.59
N GLU A 144 15.38 -13.09 29.73
CA GLU A 144 13.99 -12.80 30.11
C GLU A 144 13.62 -11.31 29.96
N SER A 145 14.58 -10.42 30.28
CA SER A 145 14.42 -8.97 30.13
C SER A 145 14.26 -8.48 28.69
N HIS A 146 14.44 -9.36 27.70
CA HIS A 146 14.24 -9.08 26.28
C HIS A 146 12.98 -9.73 25.70
N ILE A 147 12.16 -10.41 26.54
CA ILE A 147 10.93 -11.10 26.12
C ILE A 147 9.74 -10.44 26.79
N TYR A 148 8.83 -9.87 26.02
CA TYR A 148 7.70 -9.10 26.51
C TYR A 148 6.38 -9.76 26.13
N PRO A 149 5.56 -10.24 27.10
CA PRO A 149 4.23 -10.75 26.82
C PRO A 149 3.26 -9.59 26.58
N LEU A 150 2.66 -9.51 25.39
CA LEU A 150 1.67 -8.50 25.03
C LEU A 150 0.40 -9.17 24.49
N SER A 151 -0.77 -8.72 24.93
CA SER A 151 -2.08 -9.24 24.50
C SER A 151 -2.33 -9.06 23.00
N ASP A 152 -1.69 -8.07 22.40
CA ASP A 152 -1.84 -7.72 20.99
C ASP A 152 -1.08 -8.66 20.04
N ASN A 153 -0.23 -9.55 20.58
CA ASN A 153 0.47 -10.58 19.81
C ASN A 153 -0.44 -11.76 19.42
N PHE A 154 -1.61 -11.45 18.91
CA PHE A 154 -2.51 -12.41 18.27
C PHE A 154 -2.99 -11.82 16.94
N TRP A 155 -2.45 -12.36 15.85
CA TRP A 155 -2.72 -11.86 14.52
C TRP A 155 -4.01 -12.45 13.92
N GLU A 156 -4.89 -11.57 13.44
CA GLU A 156 -6.09 -11.95 12.69
C GLU A 156 -6.47 -10.87 11.67
N ILE A 157 -7.06 -11.29 10.58
CA ILE A 157 -7.61 -10.38 9.55
C ILE A 157 -8.96 -10.88 9.07
N GLY A 158 -10.03 -10.40 9.69
CA GLY A 158 -11.38 -10.84 9.37
C GLY A 158 -11.56 -12.36 9.54
N GLU A 159 -12.22 -13.01 8.58
CA GLU A 159 -12.39 -14.48 8.52
C GLU A 159 -11.13 -15.12 7.92
N GLY A 160 -10.69 -16.24 8.49
CA GLY A 160 -9.59 -17.05 7.96
C GLY A 160 -8.49 -17.38 8.94
N PRO A 161 -7.30 -17.77 8.43
CA PRO A 161 -6.18 -18.21 9.24
C PRO A 161 -5.73 -17.13 10.22
N CYS A 162 -5.52 -17.51 11.48
CA CYS A 162 -5.11 -16.62 12.56
C CYS A 162 -4.36 -17.40 13.64
N GLY A 163 -3.74 -16.69 14.56
CA GLY A 163 -3.05 -17.29 15.70
C GLY A 163 -2.17 -16.32 16.45
N PRO A 164 -1.54 -16.79 17.55
CA PRO A 164 -0.54 -16.01 18.25
C PRO A 164 0.63 -15.68 17.32
N ASP A 165 1.29 -14.59 17.62
CA ASP A 165 2.49 -14.18 16.91
C ASP A 165 3.59 -13.74 17.85
N SER A 166 4.78 -13.61 17.32
CA SER A 166 5.95 -13.08 17.99
C SER A 166 6.63 -12.06 17.11
N GLU A 167 6.73 -10.84 17.59
CA GLU A 167 7.38 -9.75 16.87
C GLU A 167 8.81 -9.56 17.35
N ILE A 168 9.71 -9.28 16.43
CA ILE A 168 11.11 -9.01 16.71
C ILE A 168 11.36 -7.52 16.53
N PHE A 169 11.88 -6.90 17.59
CA PHE A 169 12.21 -5.48 17.66
C PHE A 169 13.71 -5.27 17.73
N TYR A 170 14.16 -4.16 17.18
CA TYR A 170 15.52 -3.69 17.31
C TYR A 170 15.57 -2.39 18.13
N ASP A 171 16.31 -2.38 19.25
CA ASP A 171 16.57 -1.16 20.03
C ASP A 171 17.53 -0.26 19.26
N GLN A 172 17.03 0.81 18.69
CA GLN A 172 17.78 1.77 17.92
C GLN A 172 18.69 2.65 18.81
N GLY A 173 18.46 2.68 20.13
CA GLY A 173 19.23 3.41 21.10
C GLY A 173 18.46 4.56 21.75
N GLU A 174 19.00 5.06 22.88
CA GLU A 174 18.38 6.13 23.68
C GLU A 174 18.27 7.47 22.95
N GLU A 175 19.04 7.64 21.88
CA GLU A 175 18.97 8.81 21.00
C GLU A 175 17.63 8.93 20.25
N PHE A 176 16.82 7.86 20.22
CA PHE A 176 15.46 7.85 19.64
C PHE A 176 14.38 8.20 20.66
N GLY A 177 14.73 8.29 21.94
CA GLY A 177 13.84 8.67 23.05
C GLY A 177 13.91 7.72 24.22
N THR A 178 13.58 8.24 25.42
CA THR A 178 13.54 7.48 26.67
C THR A 178 12.23 7.64 27.44
N ASP A 179 11.28 8.39 26.89
CA ASP A 179 9.95 8.60 27.42
C ASP A 179 9.09 7.31 27.36
N PRO A 180 7.89 7.27 27.97
CA PRO A 180 7.06 6.07 27.99
C PRO A 180 6.66 5.53 26.60
N GLU A 181 6.55 6.40 25.59
CA GLU A 181 6.23 5.99 24.21
C GLU A 181 7.39 5.23 23.58
N ASN A 182 8.61 5.46 24.03
CA ASN A 182 9.85 4.82 23.58
C ASN A 182 10.27 3.62 24.45
N GLN A 183 9.33 2.97 25.14
CA GLN A 183 9.52 1.68 25.80
C GLN A 183 8.98 0.55 24.94
N MET A 184 9.36 -0.71 25.23
CA MET A 184 8.79 -1.87 24.54
C MET A 184 7.25 -1.91 24.67
N GLY A 185 6.58 -2.09 23.54
CA GLY A 185 5.12 -2.04 23.46
C GLY A 185 4.54 -0.62 23.31
N GLY A 186 5.38 0.41 23.26
CA GLY A 186 4.96 1.78 22.98
C GLY A 186 5.02 2.14 21.49
N ASP A 187 4.46 3.31 21.14
CA ASP A 187 4.37 3.80 19.76
C ASP A 187 5.60 4.61 19.30
N GLY A 188 6.64 4.72 20.14
CA GLY A 188 7.85 5.48 19.84
C GLY A 188 8.73 4.84 18.77
N ASP A 189 9.83 5.54 18.42
CA ASP A 189 10.73 5.11 17.34
C ASP A 189 11.95 4.31 17.85
N ARG A 190 12.17 4.20 19.18
CA ARG A 190 13.33 3.51 19.74
C ARG A 190 13.31 2.02 19.48
N PHE A 191 12.23 1.32 19.84
CA PHE A 191 12.05 -0.09 19.60
C PHE A 191 11.31 -0.29 18.29
N LEU A 192 12.07 -0.51 17.23
CA LEU A 192 11.51 -0.66 15.88
C LEU A 192 11.19 -2.13 15.62
N GLU A 193 9.91 -2.47 15.46
CA GLU A 193 9.49 -3.78 14.95
C GLU A 193 10.09 -3.99 13.56
N ILE A 194 10.89 -5.02 13.39
CA ILE A 194 11.55 -5.37 12.14
C ILE A 194 11.02 -6.63 11.48
N TRP A 195 10.41 -7.54 12.25
CA TRP A 195 9.88 -8.80 11.75
C TRP A 195 8.75 -9.33 12.64
N ASN A 196 7.64 -9.74 12.04
CA ASN A 196 6.56 -10.44 12.73
C ASN A 196 6.52 -11.91 12.28
N LEU A 197 6.46 -12.87 13.22
CA LEU A 197 6.35 -14.31 13.04
C LEU A 197 4.96 -14.76 13.49
N VAL A 198 4.03 -15.00 12.56
CA VAL A 198 2.67 -15.43 12.84
C VAL A 198 2.56 -16.94 12.81
N PHE A 199 2.02 -17.52 13.89
CA PHE A 199 1.82 -18.93 14.08
C PHE A 199 0.37 -19.31 13.80
N SER A 200 0.01 -19.37 12.52
CA SER A 200 -1.34 -19.68 12.06
C SER A 200 -1.75 -21.09 12.45
N GLN A 201 -2.55 -21.21 13.48
CA GLN A 201 -3.05 -22.48 14.02
C GLN A 201 -4.56 -22.55 14.19
N PHE A 202 -5.26 -21.45 13.95
CA PHE A 202 -6.70 -21.36 14.00
C PHE A 202 -7.27 -20.79 12.69
N ASP A 203 -8.55 -21.06 12.45
CA ASP A 203 -9.37 -20.48 11.39
C ASP A 203 -10.52 -19.72 12.05
N ARG A 204 -10.50 -18.39 11.98
CA ARG A 204 -11.56 -17.54 12.52
C ARG A 204 -12.79 -17.64 11.64
N GLN A 205 -13.90 -18.02 12.28
CA GLN A 205 -15.17 -18.18 11.61
C GLN A 205 -15.95 -16.86 11.56
N LYS A 206 -16.98 -16.83 10.74
CA LYS A 206 -17.86 -15.65 10.58
C LYS A 206 -18.57 -15.22 11.88
N ASP A 207 -18.85 -16.15 12.77
CA ASP A 207 -19.45 -15.89 14.08
C ASP A 207 -18.43 -15.44 15.15
N GLY A 208 -17.15 -15.27 14.76
CA GLY A 208 -16.06 -14.88 15.65
C GLY A 208 -15.42 -16.03 16.41
N SER A 209 -15.89 -17.27 16.26
CA SER A 209 -15.27 -18.44 16.88
C SER A 209 -13.98 -18.85 16.17
N TYR A 210 -13.08 -19.54 16.91
CA TYR A 210 -11.83 -20.06 16.39
C TYR A 210 -11.90 -21.58 16.28
N ARG A 211 -11.61 -22.12 15.09
CA ARG A 211 -11.44 -23.55 14.88
C ARG A 211 -9.97 -23.86 14.67
N PRO A 212 -9.42 -24.91 15.31
CA PRO A 212 -8.07 -25.36 15.00
C PRO A 212 -7.96 -25.70 13.50
N LEU A 213 -6.86 -25.28 12.87
CA LEU A 213 -6.50 -25.72 11.53
C LEU A 213 -6.02 -27.17 11.55
N ASP A 214 -6.33 -27.95 10.51
CA ASP A 214 -5.85 -29.33 10.36
C ASP A 214 -4.32 -29.40 10.31
N LYS A 215 -3.70 -28.38 9.68
CA LYS A 215 -2.25 -28.20 9.61
C LYS A 215 -1.91 -26.81 10.15
N LYS A 216 -0.91 -26.76 11.02
CA LYS A 216 -0.34 -25.51 11.49
C LYS A 216 0.56 -24.92 10.41
N ASN A 217 0.49 -23.61 10.25
CA ASN A 217 1.22 -22.89 9.21
C ASN A 217 2.08 -21.77 9.81
N ILE A 218 3.10 -21.37 9.06
CA ILE A 218 3.90 -20.20 9.36
C ILE A 218 3.64 -19.13 8.31
N ASP A 219 3.31 -17.93 8.80
CA ASP A 219 3.28 -16.68 8.04
C ASP A 219 4.29 -15.71 8.68
N THR A 220 5.20 -15.14 7.91
CA THR A 220 6.10 -14.13 8.46
C THR A 220 6.18 -12.90 7.57
N GLY A 221 6.43 -11.74 8.20
CA GLY A 221 6.56 -10.48 7.50
C GLY A 221 7.68 -9.61 8.11
N ALA A 222 8.82 -9.51 7.40
CA ALA A 222 9.88 -8.58 7.74
C ALA A 222 9.81 -7.34 6.82
N GLY A 223 9.85 -6.15 7.41
CA GLY A 223 9.82 -4.90 6.67
C GLY A 223 11.17 -4.60 6.03
N LEU A 224 11.28 -4.66 4.69
CA LEU A 224 12.54 -4.35 3.99
C LEU A 224 13.02 -2.94 4.31
N GLU A 225 12.12 -1.97 4.35
CA GLU A 225 12.43 -0.57 4.64
C GLU A 225 12.95 -0.39 6.06
N ARG A 226 12.34 -1.07 7.03
CA ARG A 226 12.75 -1.05 8.45
C ARG A 226 14.12 -1.72 8.64
N LEU A 227 14.33 -2.90 8.07
CA LEU A 227 15.65 -3.57 8.07
C LEU A 227 16.72 -2.70 7.41
N SER A 228 16.37 -1.99 6.33
CA SER A 228 17.28 -1.08 5.65
C SER A 228 17.67 0.10 6.54
N ALA A 229 16.73 0.69 7.29
CA ALA A 229 17.01 1.78 8.20
C ALA A 229 17.99 1.36 9.31
N VAL A 230 17.73 0.23 9.95
CA VAL A 230 18.60 -0.34 10.99
C VAL A 230 20.00 -0.62 10.45
N LEU A 231 20.13 -1.35 9.33
CA LEU A 231 21.44 -1.75 8.78
C LEU A 231 22.24 -0.58 8.20
N GLN A 232 21.57 0.47 7.73
CA GLN A 232 22.19 1.69 7.23
C GLN A 232 22.38 2.74 8.32
N LYS A 233 21.97 2.44 9.57
CA LYS A 233 22.04 3.34 10.74
C LYS A 233 21.40 4.70 10.44
N LYS A 234 20.17 4.68 9.89
CA LYS A 234 19.39 5.86 9.53
C LYS A 234 18.32 6.13 10.59
N LYS A 235 18.04 7.42 10.82
CA LYS A 235 17.03 7.85 11.80
C LYS A 235 15.60 7.51 11.38
N ASN A 236 15.39 7.32 10.09
CA ASN A 236 14.08 6.96 9.54
C ASN A 236 14.26 6.21 8.22
N ASN A 237 13.22 5.52 7.77
CA ASN A 237 13.23 4.74 6.54
C ASN A 237 13.52 5.60 5.31
N PHE A 238 13.10 6.87 5.31
CA PHE A 238 13.23 7.80 4.18
C PHE A 238 14.68 8.21 3.87
N GLU A 239 15.58 8.05 4.82
CA GLU A 239 17.02 8.35 4.63
C GLU A 239 17.79 7.17 4.05
N THR A 240 17.15 6.04 3.83
CA THR A 240 17.75 4.85 3.23
C THR A 240 17.91 4.98 1.72
N ASP A 241 18.69 4.09 1.13
CA ASP A 241 18.87 4.00 -0.32
C ASP A 241 17.59 3.63 -1.08
N LEU A 242 16.53 3.20 -0.38
CA LEU A 242 15.22 2.90 -0.96
C LEU A 242 14.34 4.14 -1.20
N PHE A 243 14.67 5.28 -0.58
CA PHE A 243 13.90 6.52 -0.68
C PHE A 243 14.76 7.74 -1.01
N PHE A 244 15.94 7.83 -0.44
CA PHE A 244 16.74 9.05 -0.48
C PHE A 244 17.06 9.56 -1.89
N PRO A 245 17.34 8.72 -2.91
CA PRO A 245 17.52 9.18 -4.28
C PRO A 245 16.26 9.86 -4.87
N ILE A 246 15.05 9.42 -4.45
CA ILE A 246 13.79 10.04 -4.88
C ILE A 246 13.63 11.40 -4.19
N ILE A 247 13.94 11.47 -2.89
CA ILE A 247 13.97 12.73 -2.12
C ILE A 247 14.93 13.74 -2.75
N GLN A 248 16.13 13.29 -3.14
CA GLN A 248 17.12 14.15 -3.79
C GLN A 248 16.63 14.72 -5.11
N GLU A 249 15.96 13.92 -5.94
CA GLU A 249 15.37 14.40 -7.19
C GLU A 249 14.27 15.42 -6.92
N ALA A 250 13.35 15.14 -5.99
CA ALA A 250 12.29 16.08 -5.61
C ALA A 250 12.86 17.40 -5.04
N ALA A 251 13.88 17.29 -4.17
CA ALA A 251 14.58 18.43 -3.59
C ALA A 251 15.25 19.30 -4.67
N GLY A 252 15.88 18.65 -5.65
CA GLY A 252 16.48 19.33 -6.81
C GLY A 252 15.46 20.07 -7.67
N LEU A 253 14.28 19.48 -7.89
CA LEU A 253 13.19 20.12 -8.62
C LEU A 253 12.61 21.32 -7.88
N ALA A 254 12.43 21.20 -6.56
CA ALA A 254 11.90 22.26 -5.71
C ALA A 254 12.93 23.36 -5.38
N GLY A 255 14.23 23.12 -5.61
CA GLY A 255 15.28 24.02 -5.11
C GLY A 255 15.35 24.08 -3.57
N VAL A 256 14.83 23.06 -2.88
CA VAL A 256 14.74 23.00 -1.41
C VAL A 256 15.48 21.77 -0.91
N PRO A 257 16.64 21.92 -0.22
CA PRO A 257 17.37 20.77 0.27
C PRO A 257 16.63 20.07 1.42
N TYR A 258 16.77 18.75 1.49
CA TYR A 258 16.31 17.96 2.64
C TYR A 258 17.07 18.39 3.90
N GLY A 259 16.37 18.51 5.03
CA GLY A 259 16.90 19.02 6.29
C GLY A 259 16.75 20.54 6.45
N ARG A 260 16.07 21.25 5.52
CA ARG A 260 15.87 22.69 5.61
C ARG A 260 14.81 23.08 6.66
N SER A 261 13.68 22.41 6.64
CA SER A 261 12.59 22.58 7.63
C SER A 261 11.79 21.30 7.75
N ALA A 262 11.09 21.14 8.88
CA ALA A 262 10.22 19.98 9.11
C ALA A 262 9.13 19.87 8.04
N GLU A 263 8.54 20.98 7.63
CA GLU A 263 7.46 21.02 6.65
C GLU A 263 7.95 20.59 5.25
N SER A 264 9.11 21.12 4.81
CA SER A 264 9.70 20.73 3.54
C SER A 264 10.13 19.26 3.53
N ASP A 265 10.64 18.77 4.65
CA ASP A 265 11.07 17.38 4.78
C ASP A 265 9.87 16.42 4.73
N VAL A 266 8.76 16.77 5.39
CA VAL A 266 7.50 16.01 5.26
C VAL A 266 7.05 15.96 3.80
N ALA A 267 7.07 17.08 3.09
CA ALA A 267 6.67 17.12 1.69
C ALA A 267 7.55 16.23 0.81
N LEU A 268 8.86 16.30 0.97
CA LEU A 268 9.82 15.47 0.23
C LEU A 268 9.65 13.99 0.51
N LYS A 269 9.41 13.61 1.77
CA LYS A 269 9.12 12.23 2.18
C LYS A 269 7.82 11.72 1.58
N VAL A 270 6.74 12.51 1.64
CA VAL A 270 5.44 12.15 1.04
C VAL A 270 5.57 11.94 -0.45
N ILE A 271 6.23 12.85 -1.18
CA ILE A 271 6.46 12.70 -2.62
C ILE A 271 7.21 11.40 -2.92
N SER A 272 8.25 11.10 -2.16
CA SER A 272 9.06 9.90 -2.39
C SER A 272 8.27 8.60 -2.17
N ASP A 273 7.54 8.50 -1.07
CA ASP A 273 6.69 7.35 -0.77
C ASP A 273 5.60 7.17 -1.82
N HIS A 274 4.86 8.24 -2.09
CA HIS A 274 3.72 8.17 -3.01
C HIS A 274 4.16 7.87 -4.44
N THR A 275 5.33 8.33 -4.87
CA THR A 275 5.84 7.99 -6.21
C THR A 275 6.15 6.49 -6.31
N ARG A 276 6.70 5.87 -5.27
CA ARG A 276 6.87 4.40 -5.23
C ARG A 276 5.52 3.70 -5.35
N ALA A 277 4.52 4.15 -4.60
CA ALA A 277 3.16 3.60 -4.65
C ALA A 277 2.54 3.76 -6.05
N ILE A 278 2.52 4.96 -6.61
CA ILE A 278 1.98 5.27 -7.95
C ILE A 278 2.62 4.38 -9.02
N THR A 279 3.96 4.29 -9.01
CA THR A 279 4.71 3.52 -10.00
C THR A 279 4.30 2.05 -9.99
N ASN A 280 4.25 1.43 -8.80
CA ASN A 280 3.93 0.01 -8.68
C ASN A 280 2.44 -0.27 -8.89
N MET A 281 1.53 0.59 -8.43
CA MET A 281 0.10 0.43 -8.67
C MET A 281 -0.24 0.46 -10.16
N ILE A 282 0.31 1.42 -10.91
CA ILE A 282 0.08 1.51 -12.37
C ILE A 282 0.74 0.34 -13.10
N ALA A 283 1.95 -0.05 -12.69
CA ALA A 283 2.64 -1.21 -13.27
C ALA A 283 1.82 -2.51 -13.13
N ASP A 284 1.08 -2.66 -12.02
CA ASP A 284 0.21 -3.81 -11.76
C ASP A 284 -1.19 -3.64 -12.37
N GLY A 285 -1.42 -2.60 -13.20
CA GLY A 285 -2.64 -2.42 -14.00
C GLY A 285 -3.74 -1.59 -13.34
N ILE A 286 -3.46 -0.89 -12.23
CA ILE A 286 -4.43 0.00 -11.60
C ILE A 286 -4.44 1.34 -12.34
N LEU A 287 -5.62 1.78 -12.76
CA LEU A 287 -5.82 3.07 -13.41
C LEU A 287 -6.61 4.03 -12.51
N PRO A 288 -6.33 5.36 -12.55
CA PRO A 288 -7.07 6.33 -11.76
C PRO A 288 -8.57 6.31 -12.08
N SER A 289 -9.40 6.20 -11.05
CA SER A 289 -10.87 6.21 -11.19
C SER A 289 -11.55 6.90 -9.99
N ASN A 290 -12.86 6.97 -10.00
CA ASN A 290 -13.64 7.57 -8.91
C ASN A 290 -14.00 6.59 -7.79
N GLU A 291 -13.76 5.31 -7.98
CA GLU A 291 -14.14 4.25 -7.04
C GLU A 291 -13.07 3.16 -6.94
N GLY A 292 -13.10 2.38 -5.86
CA GLY A 292 -12.27 1.22 -5.68
C GLY A 292 -10.76 1.51 -5.71
N ARG A 293 -10.00 0.61 -6.31
CA ARG A 293 -8.53 0.67 -6.38
C ARG A 293 -8.01 1.92 -7.10
N GLY A 294 -8.71 2.30 -8.16
CA GLY A 294 -8.34 3.48 -8.94
C GLY A 294 -8.55 4.79 -8.17
N TYR A 295 -9.51 4.83 -7.24
CA TYR A 295 -9.67 5.95 -6.32
C TYR A 295 -8.48 6.06 -5.35
N VAL A 296 -8.01 4.93 -4.82
CA VAL A 296 -6.82 4.91 -3.96
C VAL A 296 -5.60 5.47 -4.71
N LEU A 297 -5.37 5.01 -5.94
CA LEU A 297 -4.29 5.53 -6.79
C LEU A 297 -4.44 7.04 -7.02
N ARG A 298 -5.63 7.49 -7.37
CA ARG A 298 -5.92 8.93 -7.59
C ARG A 298 -5.66 9.76 -6.33
N ARG A 299 -6.07 9.28 -5.16
CA ARG A 299 -5.83 9.95 -3.87
C ARG A 299 -4.33 10.10 -3.60
N VAL A 300 -3.56 9.02 -3.73
CA VAL A 300 -2.10 9.01 -3.52
C VAL A 300 -1.40 9.96 -4.50
N LEU A 301 -1.79 9.90 -5.79
CA LEU A 301 -1.21 10.75 -6.83
C LEU A 301 -1.50 12.24 -6.57
N ARG A 302 -2.74 12.59 -6.28
CA ARG A 302 -3.11 13.99 -6.00
C ARG A 302 -2.47 14.52 -4.73
N ARG A 303 -2.28 13.68 -3.74
CA ARG A 303 -1.57 14.03 -2.52
C ARG A 303 -0.10 14.35 -2.82
N ALA A 304 0.59 13.53 -3.63
CA ALA A 304 1.96 13.82 -4.09
C ALA A 304 2.05 15.17 -4.83
N VAL A 305 1.11 15.44 -5.75
CA VAL A 305 1.07 16.70 -6.51
C VAL A 305 0.87 17.91 -5.59
N ARG A 306 -0.05 17.83 -4.62
CA ARG A 306 -0.23 18.88 -3.61
C ARG A 306 1.06 19.16 -2.84
N TYR A 307 1.72 18.12 -2.36
CA TYR A 307 2.97 18.31 -1.61
C TYR A 307 4.10 18.87 -2.48
N GLY A 308 4.13 18.53 -3.77
CA GLY A 308 5.01 19.20 -4.74
C GLY A 308 4.75 20.70 -4.81
N LYS A 309 3.49 21.08 -4.92
CA LYS A 309 3.08 22.50 -4.94
C LYS A 309 3.47 23.25 -3.65
N LEU A 310 3.34 22.61 -2.48
CA LEU A 310 3.70 23.23 -1.19
C LEU A 310 5.20 23.57 -1.10
N ILE A 311 6.08 22.86 -1.81
CA ILE A 311 7.52 23.13 -1.83
C ILE A 311 7.97 23.87 -3.09
N GLY A 312 7.03 24.39 -3.89
CA GLY A 312 7.32 25.25 -5.05
C GLY A 312 7.54 24.53 -6.37
N ILE A 313 7.12 23.27 -6.50
CA ILE A 313 7.10 22.59 -7.81
C ILE A 313 5.78 22.93 -8.51
N ASP A 314 5.84 23.81 -9.50
CA ASP A 314 4.66 24.32 -10.20
C ASP A 314 4.30 23.49 -11.45
N ASP A 315 5.25 22.80 -12.05
CA ASP A 315 5.07 22.00 -13.25
C ASP A 315 4.85 20.52 -12.92
N ALA A 316 4.39 19.75 -13.92
CA ALA A 316 4.29 18.30 -13.82
C ALA A 316 5.66 17.66 -13.59
N PHE A 317 5.81 16.88 -12.54
CA PHE A 317 7.09 16.33 -12.09
C PHE A 317 7.10 14.82 -11.88
N LEU A 318 5.93 14.19 -11.73
CA LEU A 318 5.84 12.76 -11.41
C LEU A 318 6.55 11.88 -12.45
N GLY A 319 6.55 12.29 -13.71
CA GLY A 319 7.27 11.55 -14.75
C GLY A 319 8.77 11.41 -14.49
N ARG A 320 9.42 12.44 -13.93
CA ARG A 320 10.84 12.39 -13.54
C ARG A 320 11.04 11.55 -12.29
N MET A 321 10.13 11.66 -11.33
CA MET A 321 10.17 10.86 -10.12
C MET A 321 10.03 9.36 -10.42
N ILE A 322 9.12 8.99 -11.34
CA ILE A 322 8.91 7.62 -11.82
C ILE A 322 10.21 7.06 -12.43
N ASP A 323 10.94 7.87 -13.22
CA ASP A 323 12.22 7.44 -13.79
C ASP A 323 13.23 7.01 -12.72
N VAL A 324 13.29 7.74 -11.60
CA VAL A 324 14.15 7.40 -10.45
C VAL A 324 13.70 6.10 -9.80
N VAL A 325 12.39 5.94 -9.53
CA VAL A 325 11.83 4.73 -8.91
C VAL A 325 12.11 3.50 -9.79
N VAL A 326 11.84 3.58 -11.09
CA VAL A 326 12.09 2.48 -12.03
C VAL A 326 13.57 2.09 -12.01
N LYS A 327 14.49 3.07 -12.07
CA LYS A 327 15.92 2.81 -11.99
C LYS A 327 16.34 2.09 -10.71
N MET A 328 15.76 2.46 -9.58
CA MET A 328 16.08 1.88 -8.27
C MET A 328 15.50 0.47 -8.09
N MET A 329 14.28 0.26 -8.56
CA MET A 329 13.54 -0.99 -8.31
C MET A 329 13.74 -2.04 -9.40
N LYS A 330 14.28 -1.71 -10.58
CA LYS A 330 14.51 -2.66 -11.68
C LYS A 330 15.26 -3.95 -11.34
N PRO A 331 16.20 -3.98 -10.36
CA PRO A 331 16.87 -5.23 -10.03
C PRO A 331 15.93 -6.30 -9.46
N ALA A 332 14.88 -5.87 -8.73
CA ALA A 332 13.87 -6.75 -8.17
C ALA A 332 12.63 -6.89 -9.07
N TYR A 333 12.29 -5.82 -9.79
CA TYR A 333 11.08 -5.69 -10.61
C TYR A 333 11.41 -5.20 -12.01
N PRO A 334 12.04 -6.03 -12.87
CA PRO A 334 12.48 -5.63 -14.21
C PRO A 334 11.32 -5.18 -15.12
N GLU A 335 10.10 -5.68 -14.89
CA GLU A 335 8.89 -5.28 -15.62
C GLU A 335 8.55 -3.79 -15.51
N LEU A 336 9.06 -3.09 -14.49
CA LEU A 336 8.88 -1.65 -14.36
C LEU A 336 9.54 -0.90 -15.52
N MET A 337 10.68 -1.39 -16.03
CA MET A 337 11.33 -0.78 -17.20
C MET A 337 10.52 -0.96 -18.48
N GLU A 338 9.94 -2.14 -18.67
CA GLU A 338 9.11 -2.44 -19.85
C GLU A 338 7.86 -1.56 -19.86
N LYS A 339 7.28 -1.30 -18.68
CA LYS A 339 6.06 -0.51 -18.51
C LYS A 339 6.30 0.98 -18.25
N GLN A 340 7.54 1.45 -18.19
CA GLN A 340 7.89 2.81 -17.77
C GLN A 340 7.16 3.91 -18.56
N ALA A 341 7.11 3.79 -19.90
CA ALA A 341 6.43 4.76 -20.75
C ALA A 341 4.91 4.79 -20.46
N PHE A 342 4.29 3.63 -20.24
CA PHE A 342 2.88 3.52 -19.88
C PHE A 342 2.61 4.14 -18.51
N ILE A 343 3.43 3.83 -17.50
CA ILE A 343 3.30 4.36 -16.15
C ILE A 343 3.36 5.89 -16.17
N LYS A 344 4.35 6.47 -16.86
CA LYS A 344 4.50 7.92 -17.01
C LYS A 344 3.32 8.55 -17.72
N LYS A 345 2.79 7.91 -18.77
CA LYS A 345 1.62 8.41 -19.51
C LYS A 345 0.38 8.46 -18.61
N VAL A 346 0.10 7.39 -17.87
CA VAL A 346 -1.08 7.32 -16.98
C VAL A 346 -0.96 8.34 -15.85
N ALA A 347 0.19 8.39 -15.17
CA ALA A 347 0.43 9.35 -14.09
C ALA A 347 0.34 10.79 -14.60
N GLY A 348 0.99 11.12 -15.72
CA GLY A 348 1.01 12.46 -16.29
C GLY A 348 -0.36 12.97 -16.73
N VAL A 349 -1.24 12.10 -17.25
CA VAL A 349 -2.62 12.49 -17.59
C VAL A 349 -3.40 12.91 -16.35
N GLU A 350 -3.31 12.16 -15.27
CA GLU A 350 -4.02 12.48 -14.01
C GLU A 350 -3.38 13.69 -13.31
N GLU A 351 -2.05 13.80 -13.31
CA GLU A 351 -1.29 14.92 -12.77
C GLU A 351 -1.69 16.23 -13.46
N ASN A 352 -1.63 16.29 -14.79
CA ASN A 352 -2.01 17.49 -15.56
C ASN A 352 -3.48 17.88 -15.34
N ARG A 353 -4.37 16.89 -15.27
CA ARG A 353 -5.78 17.13 -14.97
C ARG A 353 -5.98 17.77 -13.60
N PHE A 354 -5.24 17.32 -12.60
CA PHE A 354 -5.33 17.85 -11.24
C PHE A 354 -4.66 19.23 -11.14
N HIS A 355 -3.51 19.44 -11.79
CA HIS A 355 -2.86 20.75 -11.85
C HIS A 355 -3.80 21.85 -12.38
N ALA A 356 -4.61 21.53 -13.40
CA ALA A 356 -5.55 22.50 -13.98
C ALA A 356 -6.59 23.04 -12.98
N THR A 357 -6.90 22.29 -11.93
CA THR A 357 -7.91 22.69 -10.92
C THR A 357 -7.32 22.95 -9.53
N LEU A 358 -6.07 22.59 -9.31
CA LEU A 358 -5.44 22.60 -7.98
C LEU A 358 -5.43 24.00 -7.35
N ASN A 359 -4.93 25.00 -8.06
CA ASN A 359 -4.84 26.37 -7.53
C ASN A 359 -6.21 26.92 -7.15
N ALA A 360 -7.17 26.86 -8.09
CA ALA A 360 -8.54 27.34 -7.85
C ALA A 360 -9.24 26.58 -6.70
N GLY A 361 -8.98 25.28 -6.57
CA GLY A 361 -9.50 24.47 -5.47
C GLY A 361 -8.85 24.81 -4.12
N MET A 362 -7.56 25.07 -4.09
CA MET A 362 -6.83 25.51 -2.88
C MET A 362 -7.30 26.89 -2.41
N ASP A 363 -7.46 27.86 -3.34
CA ASP A 363 -7.95 29.19 -3.03
C ASP A 363 -9.37 29.13 -2.46
N LEU A 364 -10.26 28.36 -3.09
CA LEU A 364 -11.63 28.16 -2.60
C LEU A 364 -11.66 27.48 -1.23
N LEU A 365 -10.81 26.46 -1.00
CA LEU A 365 -10.74 25.80 0.30
C LEU A 365 -10.25 26.77 1.39
N ALA A 366 -9.22 27.57 1.10
CA ALA A 366 -8.72 28.58 2.04
C ALA A 366 -9.82 29.59 2.42
N GLU A 367 -10.59 30.08 1.44
CA GLU A 367 -11.74 30.95 1.68
C GLU A 367 -12.81 30.30 2.56
N MET A 368 -13.15 29.03 2.26
CA MET A 368 -14.14 28.27 3.02
C MET A 368 -13.71 28.03 4.47
N LEU A 369 -12.42 27.75 4.70
CA LEU A 369 -11.87 27.56 6.05
C LEU A 369 -11.86 28.88 6.84
N GLU A 370 -11.43 29.98 6.22
CA GLU A 370 -11.46 31.29 6.83
C GLU A 370 -12.88 31.72 7.22
N GLU A 371 -13.87 31.53 6.33
CA GLU A 371 -15.28 31.82 6.64
C GLU A 371 -15.79 30.93 7.80
N THR A 372 -15.38 29.66 7.86
CA THR A 372 -15.78 28.74 8.91
C THR A 372 -15.26 29.21 10.26
N LEU A 373 -14.01 29.65 10.31
CA LEU A 373 -13.40 30.24 11.52
C LEU A 373 -14.04 31.57 11.93
N LYS A 374 -14.29 32.46 10.98
CA LYS A 374 -14.98 33.75 11.24
C LYS A 374 -16.37 33.57 11.85
N LYS A 375 -17.07 32.50 11.48
CA LYS A 375 -18.37 32.11 12.06
C LYS A 375 -18.24 31.32 13.38
N GLN A 376 -17.02 31.23 13.95
CA GLN A 376 -16.70 30.47 15.15
C GLN A 376 -17.12 28.98 15.06
N ARG A 377 -17.15 28.43 13.87
CA ARG A 377 -17.42 27.02 13.62
C ARG A 377 -16.10 26.25 13.51
N ARG A 378 -16.17 24.95 13.82
CA ARG A 378 -15.02 24.05 13.70
C ARG A 378 -15.29 22.88 12.75
N ILE A 379 -16.36 22.97 11.96
CA ILE A 379 -16.78 21.94 11.03
C ILE A 379 -17.05 22.58 9.68
N LEU A 380 -16.37 22.11 8.63
CA LEU A 380 -16.65 22.43 7.24
C LEU A 380 -17.79 21.53 6.75
N THR A 381 -18.86 22.15 6.22
CA THR A 381 -20.08 21.41 5.86
C THR A 381 -19.88 20.47 4.66
N GLY A 382 -20.63 19.34 4.64
CA GLY A 382 -20.48 18.31 3.64
C GLY A 382 -20.73 18.76 2.21
N ASP A 383 -21.63 19.72 1.97
CA ASP A 383 -21.88 20.33 0.66
C ASP A 383 -20.66 21.10 0.13
N ARG A 384 -19.90 21.75 1.00
CA ARG A 384 -18.65 22.46 0.64
C ARG A 384 -17.55 21.45 0.32
N VAL A 385 -17.40 20.39 1.11
CA VAL A 385 -16.48 19.29 0.84
C VAL A 385 -16.81 18.62 -0.49
N PHE A 386 -18.11 18.37 -0.74
CA PHE A 386 -18.59 17.81 -2.00
C PHE A 386 -18.29 18.70 -3.20
N LYS A 387 -18.46 20.02 -3.08
CA LYS A 387 -18.11 20.97 -4.15
C LYS A 387 -16.64 20.89 -4.54
N LEU A 388 -15.73 20.79 -3.56
CA LEU A 388 -14.30 20.62 -3.81
C LEU A 388 -13.99 19.28 -4.50
N TYR A 389 -14.68 18.22 -4.09
CA TYR A 389 -14.54 16.90 -4.68
C TYR A 389 -15.05 16.85 -6.12
N ASP A 390 -16.27 17.29 -6.36
CA ASP A 390 -16.96 17.13 -7.64
C ASP A 390 -16.42 18.09 -8.72
N THR A 391 -16.18 19.34 -8.35
CA THR A 391 -15.79 20.40 -9.30
C THR A 391 -14.27 20.52 -9.48
N TYR A 392 -13.52 20.43 -8.39
CA TYR A 392 -12.08 20.67 -8.40
C TYR A 392 -11.26 19.36 -8.29
N GLY A 393 -11.93 18.26 -8.08
CA GLY A 393 -11.27 16.95 -7.99
C GLY A 393 -10.45 16.76 -6.73
N PHE A 394 -10.74 17.47 -5.64
CA PHE A 394 -10.11 17.23 -4.35
C PHE A 394 -10.67 15.96 -3.72
N PRO A 395 -9.86 14.89 -3.50
CA PRO A 395 -10.29 13.81 -2.62
C PRO A 395 -10.75 14.40 -1.28
N TRP A 396 -11.88 13.92 -0.74
CA TRP A 396 -12.42 14.49 0.51
C TRP A 396 -11.44 14.33 1.68
N GLU A 397 -10.63 13.27 1.67
CA GLU A 397 -9.56 13.04 2.64
C GLU A 397 -8.45 14.11 2.55
N LEU A 398 -8.14 14.58 1.34
CA LEU A 398 -7.20 15.68 1.15
C LEU A 398 -7.76 17.00 1.70
N THR A 399 -9.07 17.23 1.52
CA THR A 399 -9.77 18.37 2.14
C THR A 399 -9.75 18.25 3.66
N GLU A 400 -9.97 17.04 4.22
CA GLU A 400 -9.90 16.77 5.65
C GLU A 400 -8.51 17.05 6.21
N GLU A 401 -7.46 16.56 5.55
CA GLU A 401 -6.06 16.78 5.95
C GLU A 401 -5.75 18.29 6.06
N ILE A 402 -6.13 19.07 5.04
CA ILE A 402 -5.89 20.52 5.02
C ILE A 402 -6.74 21.25 6.08
N ALA A 403 -7.98 20.83 6.29
CA ALA A 403 -8.86 21.40 7.30
C ALA A 403 -8.34 21.14 8.73
N LYS A 404 -7.86 19.93 9.00
CA LYS A 404 -7.26 19.55 10.29
C LYS A 404 -6.00 20.36 10.63
N GLU A 405 -5.19 20.72 9.64
CA GLU A 405 -4.03 21.62 9.83
C GLU A 405 -4.44 22.97 10.46
N GLN A 406 -5.71 23.39 10.26
CA GLN A 406 -6.28 24.63 10.84
C GLN A 406 -7.25 24.36 12.02
N GLY A 407 -7.29 23.14 12.54
CA GLY A 407 -8.18 22.74 13.64
C GLY A 407 -9.66 22.72 13.25
N ILE A 408 -9.97 22.43 11.99
CA ILE A 408 -11.33 22.30 11.45
C ILE A 408 -11.57 20.84 11.07
N GLU A 409 -12.70 20.28 11.49
CA GLU A 409 -13.19 18.99 11.04
C GLU A 409 -14.06 19.12 9.79
N ILE A 410 -14.32 18.00 9.09
CA ILE A 410 -15.26 17.96 7.97
C ILE A 410 -16.52 17.18 8.34
N ASP A 411 -17.65 17.57 7.77
CA ASP A 411 -18.93 16.86 7.87
C ASP A 411 -18.96 15.69 6.88
N LYS A 412 -18.51 14.52 7.34
CA LYS A 412 -18.44 13.29 6.51
C LYS A 412 -19.83 12.77 6.13
N ASP A 413 -20.79 12.87 7.02
CA ASP A 413 -22.16 12.40 6.78
C ASP A 413 -22.86 13.26 5.72
N GLY A 414 -22.72 14.59 5.83
CA GLY A 414 -23.22 15.51 4.82
C GLY A 414 -22.53 15.33 3.45
N PHE A 415 -21.23 15.04 3.43
CA PHE A 415 -20.52 14.68 2.19
C PHE A 415 -21.07 13.38 1.58
N ALA A 416 -21.26 12.33 2.40
CA ALA A 416 -21.79 11.05 1.94
C ALA A 416 -23.22 11.20 1.36
N ALA A 417 -24.07 12.04 2.00
CA ALA A 417 -25.40 12.36 1.50
C ALA A 417 -25.35 13.05 0.13
N ALA A 418 -24.50 14.06 -0.04
CA ALA A 418 -24.33 14.75 -1.31
C ALA A 418 -23.82 13.82 -2.43
N MET A 419 -22.89 12.90 -2.11
CA MET A 419 -22.41 11.87 -3.02
C MET A 419 -23.52 10.93 -3.45
N ALA A 420 -24.39 10.49 -2.51
CA ALA A 420 -25.52 9.60 -2.81
C ALA A 420 -26.50 10.30 -3.76
N GLU A 421 -26.84 11.55 -3.51
CA GLU A 421 -27.73 12.36 -4.37
C GLU A 421 -27.16 12.52 -5.79
N GLN A 422 -25.86 12.78 -5.93
CA GLN A 422 -25.19 12.86 -7.23
C GLN A 422 -25.26 11.51 -7.99
N LYS A 423 -24.99 10.39 -7.31
CA LYS A 423 -25.08 9.05 -7.90
C LYS A 423 -26.50 8.73 -8.37
N GLU A 424 -27.50 9.14 -7.62
CA GLU A 424 -28.91 8.96 -7.99
C GLU A 424 -29.28 9.81 -9.22
N ARG A 425 -28.87 11.09 -9.23
CA ARG A 425 -29.04 11.98 -10.40
C ARG A 425 -28.35 11.42 -11.65
N ALA A 426 -27.15 10.89 -11.53
CA ALA A 426 -26.41 10.29 -12.63
C ALA A 426 -27.09 9.00 -13.15
N ARG A 427 -27.62 8.14 -12.25
CA ARG A 427 -28.43 6.96 -12.62
C ARG A 427 -29.71 7.35 -13.34
N ALA A 428 -30.45 8.31 -12.83
CA ALA A 428 -31.67 8.80 -13.45
C ALA A 428 -31.42 9.41 -14.85
N ALA A 429 -30.30 10.12 -15.03
CA ALA A 429 -29.90 10.65 -16.33
C ALA A 429 -29.55 9.54 -17.31
N ARG A 430 -28.82 8.49 -16.90
CA ARG A 430 -28.53 7.30 -17.73
C ARG A 430 -29.78 6.55 -18.15
N THR A 431 -30.73 6.36 -17.23
CA THR A 431 -32.02 5.69 -17.55
C THR A 431 -32.80 6.51 -18.56
N LYS A 432 -32.81 7.84 -18.48
CA LYS A 432 -33.45 8.72 -19.49
C LYS A 432 -32.78 8.65 -20.86
N VAL A 433 -31.42 8.54 -20.88
CA VAL A 433 -30.68 8.38 -22.14
C VAL A 433 -30.87 7.02 -22.73
N SER A 434 -30.86 5.93 -21.96
CA SER A 434 -31.15 4.59 -22.42
C SER A 434 -32.60 4.42 -22.97
N ALA A 435 -33.54 5.13 -22.35
CA ALA A 435 -34.95 5.14 -22.85
C ALA A 435 -35.12 5.94 -24.15
N ARG A 436 -34.14 6.81 -24.52
CA ARG A 436 -34.15 7.58 -25.78
C ARG A 436 -33.37 6.92 -26.92
N ILE A 437 -32.47 6.01 -26.60
CA ILE A 437 -31.70 5.25 -27.59
C ILE A 437 -32.56 4.02 -27.95
N ALA A 438 -33.30 4.09 -29.03
CA ALA A 438 -33.87 2.89 -29.65
C ALA A 438 -32.66 1.99 -30.01
N THR A 439 -32.55 0.83 -29.36
CA THR A 439 -31.55 -0.19 -29.71
C THR A 439 -31.75 -0.56 -31.18
N PRO A 440 -30.72 -0.46 -32.03
CA PRO A 440 -30.77 -0.98 -33.38
C PRO A 440 -31.19 -2.46 -33.31
N ASP A 441 -32.00 -2.90 -34.25
CA ASP A 441 -32.42 -4.31 -34.36
C ASP A 441 -31.17 -5.17 -34.66
N THR A 442 -30.60 -5.76 -33.60
CA THR A 442 -29.42 -6.62 -33.67
C THR A 442 -29.79 -8.09 -33.90
N THR A 443 -31.07 -8.43 -34.06
CA THR A 443 -31.52 -9.81 -34.22
C THR A 443 -30.99 -10.51 -35.48
N LYS A 444 -30.45 -9.74 -36.42
CA LYS A 444 -29.83 -10.23 -37.66
C LYS A 444 -28.30 -10.32 -37.59
N LEU A 445 -27.64 -9.87 -36.48
CA LEU A 445 -26.21 -9.95 -36.34
C LEU A 445 -25.82 -11.29 -35.68
N LYS A 446 -24.99 -12.07 -36.37
CA LYS A 446 -24.35 -13.24 -35.78
C LYS A 446 -23.16 -12.75 -34.96
N SER A 447 -23.15 -13.01 -33.65
CA SER A 447 -21.94 -12.83 -32.84
C SER A 447 -21.14 -14.14 -32.84
N GLU A 448 -19.94 -14.12 -33.35
CA GLU A 448 -18.96 -15.18 -33.09
C GLU A 448 -18.14 -14.73 -31.87
N SER A 449 -18.18 -15.54 -30.80
CA SER A 449 -17.30 -15.30 -29.63
C SER A 449 -15.93 -15.85 -29.95
N MET A 450 -14.93 -14.96 -30.01
CA MET A 450 -13.52 -15.36 -30.04
C MET A 450 -13.11 -15.86 -28.65
N THR A 451 -12.45 -16.99 -28.57
CA THR A 451 -11.82 -17.50 -27.37
C THR A 451 -10.44 -16.85 -27.18
N THR A 452 -9.96 -16.78 -25.95
CA THR A 452 -8.70 -16.08 -25.56
C THR A 452 -7.41 -16.62 -26.18
N GLU A 453 -7.49 -17.58 -27.09
CA GLU A 453 -6.34 -18.15 -27.82
C GLU A 453 -6.08 -17.48 -29.19
N ASP A 454 -7.03 -16.69 -29.70
CA ASP A 454 -6.91 -16.01 -30.98
C ASP A 454 -6.47 -14.55 -30.81
N THR A 455 -5.16 -14.33 -30.60
CA THR A 455 -4.58 -12.98 -30.39
C THR A 455 -4.24 -12.21 -31.66
N ASP A 456 -4.40 -12.77 -32.86
CA ASP A 456 -3.99 -12.18 -34.15
C ASP A 456 -5.10 -12.16 -35.22
N GLY A 457 -6.32 -11.96 -34.82
CA GLY A 457 -7.44 -11.86 -35.78
C GLY A 457 -7.86 -10.42 -36.06
N ASP A 458 -7.97 -10.06 -37.34
CA ASP A 458 -8.64 -8.84 -37.78
C ASP A 458 -10.13 -8.90 -37.38
N THR A 459 -10.57 -7.99 -36.51
CA THR A 459 -11.96 -7.92 -36.07
C THR A 459 -12.72 -6.89 -36.91
N GLU A 460 -13.71 -7.33 -37.66
CA GLU A 460 -14.59 -6.45 -38.43
C GLU A 460 -15.72 -5.90 -37.56
N ILE A 461 -15.83 -4.58 -37.45
CA ILE A 461 -16.93 -3.92 -36.75
C ILE A 461 -18.11 -3.84 -37.67
N LEU A 462 -19.13 -4.69 -37.44
CA LEU A 462 -20.32 -4.80 -38.29
C LEU A 462 -21.35 -3.70 -38.07
N LEU A 463 -21.38 -3.07 -36.88
CA LEU A 463 -22.33 -2.00 -36.58
C LEU A 463 -21.80 -1.04 -35.49
N LEU A 464 -21.81 0.24 -35.78
CA LEU A 464 -21.57 1.31 -34.84
C LEU A 464 -22.82 2.15 -34.67
N GLY A 465 -23.24 2.44 -33.45
CA GLY A 465 -24.37 3.29 -33.14
C GLY A 465 -24.01 4.55 -32.40
N LYS A 466 -24.49 5.69 -32.85
CA LYS A 466 -24.41 6.98 -32.14
C LYS A 466 -25.79 7.60 -32.14
N ASP A 467 -26.28 7.99 -30.94
CA ASP A 467 -27.60 8.62 -30.75
C ASP A 467 -28.77 7.86 -31.37
N GLY A 468 -28.72 6.50 -31.35
CA GLY A 468 -29.71 5.61 -31.89
C GLY A 468 -29.68 5.40 -33.43
N GLN A 469 -28.67 5.94 -34.12
CA GLN A 469 -28.46 5.75 -35.55
C GLN A 469 -27.15 4.99 -35.84
N ALA A 470 -27.14 4.14 -36.84
CA ALA A 470 -25.95 3.45 -37.32
C ALA A 470 -24.97 4.46 -37.99
N VAL A 471 -23.71 4.40 -37.65
CA VAL A 471 -22.67 5.25 -38.21
C VAL A 471 -21.50 4.42 -38.71
N GLN A 472 -20.82 4.91 -39.77
CA GLN A 472 -19.70 4.19 -40.39
C GLN A 472 -18.37 4.31 -39.64
N SER A 473 -18.24 5.28 -38.74
CA SER A 473 -17.04 5.43 -37.88
C SER A 473 -17.38 6.18 -36.60
N ALA A 474 -16.73 5.82 -35.49
CA ALA A 474 -16.83 6.53 -34.23
C ALA A 474 -15.45 6.62 -33.56
N ALA A 475 -14.80 7.76 -33.65
CA ALA A 475 -13.48 8.01 -33.09
C ALA A 475 -13.43 7.93 -31.53
N CYS A 476 -14.57 7.83 -30.86
CA CYS A 476 -14.69 7.90 -29.39
C CYS A 476 -15.16 6.61 -28.71
N LEU A 477 -15.44 5.54 -29.43
CA LEU A 477 -16.01 4.28 -28.87
C LEU A 477 -14.97 3.22 -28.53
N LEU A 478 -13.71 3.40 -28.86
CA LEU A 478 -12.62 2.46 -28.56
C LEU A 478 -12.15 2.46 -27.09
N TYR A 479 -12.79 3.20 -26.19
CA TYR A 479 -12.40 3.31 -24.77
C TYR A 479 -13.40 2.70 -23.77
N THR A 480 -14.41 1.97 -24.23
CA THR A 480 -15.36 1.31 -23.33
C THR A 480 -15.57 -0.15 -23.74
N SER A 481 -14.58 -0.96 -23.52
CA SER A 481 -14.73 -2.38 -23.32
C SER A 481 -14.15 -2.79 -21.97
N PRO A 482 -14.78 -3.75 -21.25
CA PRO A 482 -14.74 -3.89 -19.80
C PRO A 482 -13.39 -4.16 -19.17
#